data_490b269232d6306b8f37c3c954f4b5d6
#
_entry.id   490b269232d6306b8f37c3c954f4b5d6
#
_cell.length_a   1.000
_cell.length_b   1.000
_cell.length_c   1.000
_cell.angle_alpha   90.00
_cell.angle_beta   90.00
_cell.angle_gamma   90.00
#
_symmetry.space_group_name_H-M   'P 1'
#
loop_
_entity.id
_entity.type
_entity.pdbx_description
1 polymer ?
#
loop_
_entity_poly.entity_id
_entity_poly.type
_entity_poly.pdbx_seq_one_letter_code
_entity_poly.pdbx_strand_id
1 'polypeptide(L)'
;MFIRWIFAALHLLGLGIGLGAVWARARALRGPLDPAGLRRAFYADGWWGGAAAIWIGTGLVRLVFGMEKSMDFYLQNHVFWGKMALLLGILLLEVSPAVALARWRAQARRGETPDTRLAGRFAGVSYLQAVLVLLMVLAATAMARGIA
;
A
#
# COMPACT_ATOMS: atom_id res chain seq x y z
N MET A 1 -4.84 -9.35 -25.78
CA MET A 1 -5.97 -8.67 -25.12
C MET A 1 -6.25 -9.21 -23.73
N PHE A 2 -6.41 -10.51 -23.55
CA PHE A 2 -6.73 -11.18 -22.28
C PHE A 2 -5.68 -10.92 -21.17
N ILE A 3 -4.39 -11.06 -21.46
CA ILE A 3 -3.30 -10.83 -20.50
C ILE A 3 -3.30 -9.39 -19.97
N ARG A 4 -3.47 -8.41 -20.85
CA ARG A 4 -3.54 -6.98 -20.45
C ARG A 4 -4.69 -6.73 -19.49
N TRP A 5 -5.84 -7.33 -19.76
CA TRP A 5 -7.01 -7.24 -18.91
C TRP A 5 -6.76 -7.84 -17.52
N ILE A 6 -6.15 -9.05 -17.44
CA ILE A 6 -5.80 -9.68 -16.17
C ILE A 6 -4.88 -8.77 -15.33
N PHE A 7 -3.79 -8.25 -15.92
CA PHE A 7 -2.88 -7.37 -15.20
C PHE A 7 -3.54 -6.07 -14.75
N ALA A 8 -4.45 -5.52 -15.55
CA ALA A 8 -5.24 -4.36 -15.16
C ALA A 8 -6.16 -4.69 -13.97
N ALA A 9 -6.86 -5.82 -14.03
CA ALA A 9 -7.76 -6.26 -12.96
C ALA A 9 -6.98 -6.53 -11.66
N LEU A 10 -5.87 -7.26 -11.71
CA LEU A 10 -5.03 -7.51 -10.54
C LEU A 10 -4.45 -6.23 -9.94
N HIS A 11 -4.06 -5.29 -10.78
CA HIS A 11 -3.56 -3.99 -10.32
C HIS A 11 -4.63 -3.21 -9.53
N LEU A 12 -5.85 -3.15 -10.06
CA LEU A 12 -6.97 -2.48 -9.39
C LEU A 12 -7.40 -3.22 -8.12
N LEU A 13 -7.44 -4.56 -8.14
CA LEU A 13 -7.74 -5.36 -6.95
C LEU A 13 -6.67 -5.18 -5.87
N GLY A 14 -5.40 -5.21 -6.24
CA GLY A 14 -4.30 -4.93 -5.32
C GLY A 14 -4.43 -3.56 -4.67
N LEU A 15 -4.77 -2.53 -5.45
CA LEU A 15 -4.98 -1.18 -4.94
C LEU A 15 -6.17 -1.10 -3.97
N GLY A 16 -7.32 -1.69 -4.33
CA GLY A 16 -8.54 -1.66 -3.51
C GLY A 16 -8.39 -2.45 -2.21
N ILE A 17 -7.84 -3.67 -2.29
CA ILE A 17 -7.56 -4.50 -1.11
C ILE A 17 -6.52 -3.81 -0.23
N GLY A 18 -5.48 -3.23 -0.82
CA GLY A 18 -4.46 -2.48 -0.11
C GLY A 18 -5.01 -1.29 0.66
N LEU A 19 -5.90 -0.51 0.05
CA LEU A 19 -6.58 0.59 0.73
C LEU A 19 -7.37 0.12 1.96
N GLY A 20 -8.16 -0.94 1.82
CA GLY A 20 -8.91 -1.53 2.93
C GLY A 20 -7.99 -2.08 4.02
N ALA A 21 -6.91 -2.75 3.63
CA ALA A 21 -5.97 -3.36 4.57
C ALA A 21 -5.17 -2.30 5.37
N VAL A 22 -4.66 -1.24 4.73
CA VAL A 22 -3.92 -0.19 5.44
C VAL A 22 -4.83 0.60 6.37
N TRP A 23 -6.08 0.80 5.98
CA TRP A 23 -7.08 1.40 6.86
C TRP A 23 -7.40 0.50 8.06
N ALA A 24 -7.59 -0.79 7.84
CA ALA A 24 -7.82 -1.76 8.91
C ALA A 24 -6.62 -1.84 9.86
N ARG A 25 -5.38 -1.79 9.34
CA ARG A 25 -4.17 -1.71 10.15
C ARG A 25 -4.16 -0.48 11.04
N ALA A 26 -4.49 0.68 10.49
CA ALA A 26 -4.57 1.93 11.25
C ALA A 26 -5.58 1.83 12.40
N ARG A 27 -6.75 1.28 12.13
CA ARG A 27 -7.78 1.08 13.15
C ARG A 27 -7.36 0.09 14.24
N ALA A 28 -6.74 -1.02 13.86
CA ALA A 28 -6.24 -2.01 14.81
C ALA A 28 -5.15 -1.42 15.73
N LEU A 29 -4.24 -0.62 15.17
CA LEU A 29 -3.17 0.03 15.92
C LEU A 29 -3.67 1.14 16.86
N ARG A 30 -4.84 1.70 16.62
CA ARG A 30 -5.50 2.65 17.55
C ARG A 30 -6.31 1.98 18.64
N GLY A 31 -6.71 0.75 18.44
CA GLY A 31 -7.47 0.00 19.42
C GLY A 31 -6.60 -0.63 20.50
N PRO A 32 -7.20 -1.40 21.42
CA PRO A 32 -6.45 -2.13 22.43
C PRO A 32 -5.54 -3.17 21.76
N LEU A 33 -4.26 -3.19 22.17
CA LEU A 33 -3.25 -4.10 21.64
C LEU A 33 -2.95 -5.25 22.62
N ASP A 34 -4.01 -5.84 23.14
CA ASP A 34 -3.99 -7.15 23.77
C ASP A 34 -3.64 -8.24 22.71
N PRO A 35 -3.46 -9.50 23.06
CA PRO A 35 -3.15 -10.55 22.09
C PRO A 35 -4.11 -10.60 20.89
N ALA A 36 -5.40 -10.36 21.10
CA ALA A 36 -6.39 -10.30 20.02
C ALA A 36 -6.21 -9.06 19.12
N GLY A 37 -5.92 -7.89 19.72
CA GLY A 37 -5.63 -6.65 19.00
C GLY A 37 -4.37 -6.74 18.15
N LEU A 38 -3.30 -7.33 18.68
CA LEU A 38 -2.07 -7.59 17.94
C LEU A 38 -2.31 -8.51 16.73
N ARG A 39 -3.10 -9.58 16.90
CA ARG A 39 -3.46 -10.46 15.78
C ARG A 39 -4.21 -9.71 14.67
N ARG A 40 -5.15 -8.83 15.03
CA ARG A 40 -5.85 -7.98 14.06
C ARG A 40 -4.90 -7.06 13.30
N ALA A 41 -3.97 -6.42 14.01
CA ALA A 41 -2.95 -5.57 13.40
C ALA A 41 -2.05 -6.36 12.44
N PHE A 42 -1.57 -7.52 12.86
CA PHE A 42 -0.70 -8.38 12.03
C PHE A 42 -1.44 -8.93 10.81
N TYR A 43 -2.71 -9.29 10.96
CA TYR A 43 -3.54 -9.77 9.86
C TYR A 43 -3.74 -8.68 8.81
N ALA A 44 -4.12 -7.47 9.23
CA ALA A 44 -4.28 -6.33 8.34
C ALA A 44 -2.96 -5.94 7.64
N ASP A 45 -1.84 -5.96 8.37
CA ASP A 45 -0.51 -5.70 7.84
C ASP A 45 -0.08 -6.74 6.80
N GLY A 46 -0.39 -8.00 7.01
CA GLY A 46 -0.15 -9.08 6.03
C GLY A 46 -0.92 -8.86 4.73
N TRP A 47 -2.20 -8.49 4.82
CA TRP A 47 -3.00 -8.14 3.64
C TRP A 47 -2.49 -6.89 2.94
N TRP A 48 -2.09 -5.87 3.68
CA TRP A 48 -1.47 -4.68 3.12
C TRP A 48 -0.20 -5.01 2.35
N GLY A 49 0.71 -5.77 2.93
CA GLY A 49 1.96 -6.18 2.28
C GLY A 49 1.73 -7.02 1.03
N GLY A 50 0.83 -8.00 1.08
CA GLY A 50 0.47 -8.83 -0.07
C GLY A 50 -0.20 -8.03 -1.20
N ALA A 51 -1.16 -7.18 -0.86
CA ALA A 51 -1.83 -6.31 -1.82
C ALA A 51 -0.87 -5.30 -2.46
N ALA A 52 0.03 -4.70 -1.67
CA ALA A 52 1.05 -3.79 -2.16
C ALA A 52 2.02 -4.49 -3.14
N ALA A 53 2.42 -5.72 -2.85
CA ALA A 53 3.28 -6.51 -3.75
C ALA A 53 2.58 -6.77 -5.10
N ILE A 54 1.31 -7.16 -5.09
CA ILE A 54 0.51 -7.36 -6.31
C ILE A 54 0.34 -6.05 -7.07
N TRP A 55 -0.04 -4.98 -6.40
CA TRP A 55 -0.26 -3.67 -6.99
C TRP A 55 1.01 -3.10 -7.63
N ILE A 56 2.13 -3.09 -6.90
CA ILE A 56 3.41 -2.59 -7.41
C ILE A 56 3.94 -3.50 -8.52
N GLY A 57 3.92 -4.82 -8.32
CA GLY A 57 4.40 -5.79 -9.29
C GLY A 57 3.64 -5.73 -10.61
N THR A 58 2.31 -5.70 -10.56
CA THR A 58 1.48 -5.56 -11.76
C THR A 58 1.65 -4.20 -12.43
N GLY A 59 1.81 -3.12 -11.65
CA GLY A 59 2.09 -1.80 -12.17
C GLY A 59 3.42 -1.74 -12.92
N LEU A 60 4.46 -2.35 -12.37
CA LEU A 60 5.77 -2.43 -13.00
C LEU A 60 5.73 -3.23 -14.30
N VAL A 61 5.07 -4.40 -14.30
CA VAL A 61 4.90 -5.21 -15.51
C VAL A 61 4.17 -4.42 -16.59
N ARG A 62 3.07 -3.73 -16.25
CA ARG A 62 2.31 -2.91 -17.21
C ARG A 62 3.13 -1.77 -17.78
N LEU A 63 4.01 -1.17 -16.99
CA LEU A 63 4.89 -0.09 -17.42
C LEU A 63 5.98 -0.61 -18.38
N VAL A 64 6.73 -1.64 -17.95
CA VAL A 64 7.88 -2.17 -18.70
C VAL A 64 7.46 -2.79 -20.04
N PHE A 65 6.36 -3.53 -20.06
CA PHE A 65 5.85 -4.16 -21.28
C PHE A 65 4.92 -3.28 -22.12
N GLY A 66 4.77 -1.99 -21.75
CA GLY A 66 3.97 -1.03 -22.53
C GLY A 66 2.52 -1.49 -22.74
N MET A 67 1.91 -2.13 -21.73
CA MET A 67 0.60 -2.78 -21.87
C MET A 67 -0.55 -1.80 -22.11
N GLU A 68 -0.41 -0.54 -21.68
CA GLU A 68 -1.43 0.50 -21.82
C GLU A 68 -0.96 1.62 -22.76
N LYS A 69 0.17 2.21 -22.43
CA LYS A 69 0.80 3.34 -23.14
C LYS A 69 2.29 3.05 -23.34
N SER A 70 2.93 3.74 -24.30
CA SER A 70 4.37 3.65 -24.48
C SER A 70 5.15 4.24 -23.30
N MET A 71 6.40 3.82 -23.14
CA MET A 71 7.28 4.37 -22.11
C MET A 71 7.45 5.89 -22.27
N ASP A 72 7.61 6.37 -23.51
CA ASP A 72 7.75 7.80 -23.82
C ASP A 72 6.54 8.62 -23.36
N PHE A 73 5.31 8.07 -23.49
CA PHE A 73 4.10 8.69 -22.97
C PHE A 73 4.18 8.90 -21.46
N TYR A 74 4.61 7.87 -20.72
CA TYR A 74 4.72 7.97 -19.27
C TYR A 74 5.80 8.97 -18.84
N LEU A 75 6.96 8.95 -19.47
CA LEU A 75 8.09 9.83 -19.13
C LEU A 75 7.80 11.32 -19.38
N GLN A 76 6.91 11.63 -20.33
CA GLN A 76 6.50 12.99 -20.65
C GLN A 76 5.27 13.46 -19.86
N ASN A 77 4.63 12.58 -19.11
CA ASN A 77 3.37 12.89 -18.43
C ASN A 77 3.62 13.30 -16.97
N HIS A 78 3.26 14.54 -16.63
CA HIS A 78 3.45 15.09 -15.28
C HIS A 78 2.63 14.33 -14.22
N VAL A 79 1.44 13.84 -14.55
CA VAL A 79 0.61 13.04 -13.63
C VAL A 79 1.27 11.72 -13.30
N PHE A 80 1.99 11.11 -14.26
CA PHE A 80 2.78 9.91 -14.00
C PHE A 80 3.84 10.15 -12.92
N TRP A 81 4.60 11.24 -13.02
CA TRP A 81 5.61 11.60 -12.03
C TRP A 81 4.99 11.92 -10.67
N GLY A 82 3.83 12.56 -10.65
CA GLY A 82 3.04 12.76 -9.43
C GLY A 82 2.68 11.42 -8.77
N LYS A 83 2.23 10.43 -9.53
CA LYS A 83 1.96 9.07 -9.03
C LYS A 83 3.22 8.39 -8.50
N MET A 84 4.35 8.55 -9.17
CA MET A 84 5.62 7.98 -8.68
C MET A 84 6.07 8.63 -7.37
N ALA A 85 5.88 9.93 -7.23
CA ALA A 85 6.15 10.65 -5.98
C ALA A 85 5.25 10.17 -4.84
N LEU A 86 3.95 9.96 -5.10
CA LEU A 86 3.00 9.38 -4.12
C LEU A 86 3.42 7.96 -3.71
N LEU A 87 3.79 7.12 -4.68
CA LEU A 87 4.27 5.76 -4.41
C LEU A 87 5.54 5.77 -3.55
N LEU A 88 6.49 6.61 -3.90
CA LEU A 88 7.72 6.77 -3.10
C LEU A 88 7.39 7.20 -1.66
N GLY A 89 6.48 8.15 -1.50
CA GLY A 89 6.01 8.59 -0.19
C GLY A 89 5.40 7.46 0.62
N ILE A 90 4.54 6.62 0.00
CA ILE A 90 3.93 5.44 0.64
C ILE A 90 5.02 4.46 1.09
N LEU A 91 6.02 4.18 0.24
CA LEU A 91 7.10 3.25 0.55
C LEU A 91 8.03 3.76 1.66
N LEU A 92 8.37 5.04 1.64
CA LEU A 92 9.19 5.64 2.70
C LEU A 92 8.47 5.64 4.05
N LEU A 93 7.17 5.94 4.06
CA LEU A 93 6.35 5.89 5.26
C LEU A 93 6.21 4.45 5.79
N GLU A 94 6.27 3.44 4.92
CA GLU A 94 6.13 2.03 5.31
C GLU A 94 7.31 1.49 6.11
N VAL A 95 8.50 2.03 5.94
CA VAL A 95 9.71 1.52 6.59
C VAL A 95 9.54 1.40 8.10
N SER A 96 9.03 2.43 8.75
CA SER A 96 8.87 2.47 10.21
C SER A 96 7.85 1.44 10.73
N PRO A 97 6.59 1.41 10.26
CA PRO A 97 5.63 0.41 10.73
C PRO A 97 6.02 -1.03 10.31
N ALA A 98 6.61 -1.22 9.14
CA ALA A 98 7.04 -2.55 8.70
C ALA A 98 8.08 -3.16 9.63
N VAL A 99 9.09 -2.39 10.01
CA VAL A 99 10.13 -2.82 10.96
C VAL A 99 9.54 -3.08 12.34
N ALA A 100 8.69 -2.18 12.83
CA ALA A 100 8.06 -2.32 14.15
C ALA A 100 7.16 -3.55 14.22
N LEU A 101 6.27 -3.74 13.25
CA LEU A 101 5.35 -4.87 13.22
C LEU A 101 6.08 -6.21 13.03
N ALA A 102 7.14 -6.26 12.22
CA ALA A 102 7.97 -7.44 12.09
C ALA A 102 8.62 -7.82 13.42
N ARG A 103 9.14 -6.83 14.16
CA ARG A 103 9.72 -7.02 15.50
C ARG A 103 8.67 -7.50 16.49
N TRP A 104 7.49 -6.92 16.50
CA TRP A 104 6.39 -7.32 17.39
C TRP A 104 5.91 -8.75 17.09
N ARG A 105 5.83 -9.13 15.81
CA ARG A 105 5.53 -10.53 15.43
C ARG A 105 6.55 -11.51 15.99
N ALA A 106 7.84 -11.19 15.86
CA ALA A 106 8.90 -12.04 16.38
C ALA A 106 8.82 -12.16 17.91
N GLN A 107 8.57 -11.06 18.61
CA GLN A 107 8.39 -11.06 20.08
C GLN A 107 7.15 -11.88 20.49
N ALA A 108 6.02 -11.70 19.83
CA ALA A 108 4.80 -12.45 20.12
C ALA A 108 4.98 -13.95 19.89
N ARG A 109 5.74 -14.38 18.87
CA ARG A 109 6.06 -15.79 18.62
C ARG A 109 6.91 -16.42 19.73
N ARG A 110 7.73 -15.62 20.42
CA ARG A 110 8.53 -16.07 21.56
C ARG A 110 7.78 -15.99 22.89
N GLY A 111 6.49 -15.65 22.87
CA GLY A 111 5.69 -15.44 24.09
C GLY A 111 5.99 -14.16 24.85
N GLU A 112 6.76 -13.25 24.24
CA GLU A 112 7.05 -11.94 24.81
C GLU A 112 5.91 -10.96 24.55
N THR A 113 5.76 -9.96 25.42
CA THR A 113 4.81 -8.85 25.20
C THR A 113 5.53 -7.70 24.50
N PRO A 114 5.13 -7.34 23.26
CA PRO A 114 5.73 -6.23 22.55
C PRO A 114 5.49 -4.89 23.25
N ASP A 115 6.46 -3.98 23.16
CA ASP A 115 6.29 -2.60 23.55
C ASP A 115 5.55 -1.83 22.45
N THR A 116 4.30 -1.51 22.71
CA THR A 116 3.39 -0.89 21.73
C THR A 116 3.19 0.61 21.95
N ARG A 117 4.09 1.28 22.66
CA ARG A 117 3.97 2.72 22.98
C ARG A 117 3.86 3.60 21.72
N LEU A 118 4.52 3.23 20.64
CA LEU A 118 4.50 3.96 19.37
C LEU A 118 3.37 3.55 18.42
N ALA A 119 2.47 2.66 18.82
CA ALA A 119 1.38 2.18 17.99
C ALA A 119 0.49 3.30 17.44
N GLY A 120 0.20 4.32 18.23
CA GLY A 120 -0.56 5.49 17.77
C GLY A 120 0.13 6.26 16.64
N ARG A 121 1.47 6.35 16.67
CA ARG A 121 2.25 6.95 15.59
C ARG A 121 2.14 6.12 14.30
N PHE A 122 2.26 4.80 14.40
CA PHE A 122 2.12 3.90 13.25
C PHE A 122 0.69 3.88 12.70
N ALA A 123 -0.31 4.05 13.56
CA ALA A 123 -1.68 4.27 13.13
C ALA A 123 -1.82 5.54 12.29
N GLY A 124 -1.24 6.65 12.74
CA GLY A 124 -1.23 7.90 11.99
C GLY A 124 -0.54 7.77 10.63
N VAL A 125 0.61 7.10 10.59
CA VAL A 125 1.31 6.77 9.32
C VAL A 125 0.41 5.95 8.39
N SER A 126 -0.27 4.94 8.92
CA SER A 126 -1.16 4.08 8.11
C SER A 126 -2.38 4.85 7.57
N TYR A 127 -2.95 5.78 8.34
CA TYR A 127 -4.00 6.68 7.83
C TYR A 127 -3.47 7.62 6.74
N LEU A 128 -2.28 8.17 6.91
CA LEU A 128 -1.66 9.00 5.86
C LEU A 128 -1.42 8.19 4.59
N GLN A 129 -0.95 6.96 4.70
CA GLN A 129 -0.80 6.06 3.55
C GLN A 129 -2.15 5.79 2.86
N ALA A 130 -3.24 5.60 3.61
CA ALA A 130 -4.57 5.48 3.03
C ALA A 130 -4.96 6.71 2.21
N VAL A 131 -4.70 7.91 2.71
CA VAL A 131 -4.92 9.17 1.97
C VAL A 131 -4.08 9.21 0.70
N LEU A 132 -2.79 8.85 0.76
CA LEU A 132 -1.92 8.82 -0.41
C LEU A 132 -2.39 7.81 -1.46
N VAL A 133 -2.91 6.66 -1.05
CA VAL A 133 -3.52 5.67 -1.96
C VAL A 133 -4.76 6.24 -2.64
N LEU A 134 -5.62 6.97 -1.92
CA LEU A 134 -6.77 7.65 -2.51
C LEU A 134 -6.33 8.70 -3.54
N LEU A 135 -5.32 9.50 -3.25
CA LEU A 135 -4.74 10.45 -4.20
C LEU A 135 -4.16 9.75 -5.44
N MET A 136 -3.57 8.56 -5.26
CA MET A 136 -3.12 7.70 -6.37
C MET A 136 -4.27 7.31 -7.29
N VAL A 137 -5.43 6.94 -6.73
CA VAL A 137 -6.64 6.60 -7.52
C VAL A 137 -7.08 7.81 -8.34
N LEU A 138 -7.13 8.99 -7.72
CA LEU A 138 -7.51 10.23 -8.41
C LEU A 138 -6.53 10.56 -9.54
N ALA A 139 -5.22 10.48 -9.28
CA ALA A 139 -4.20 10.70 -10.29
C ALA A 139 -4.28 9.67 -11.43
N ALA A 140 -4.51 8.39 -11.12
CA ALA A 140 -4.66 7.35 -12.13
C ALA A 140 -5.87 7.57 -13.03
N THR A 141 -7.01 7.97 -12.46
CA THR A 141 -8.23 8.26 -13.22
C THR A 141 -8.08 9.52 -14.05
N ALA A 142 -7.41 10.55 -13.55
CA ALA A 142 -7.10 11.77 -14.28
C ALA A 142 -6.25 11.46 -15.52
N MET A 143 -5.17 10.68 -15.34
CA MET A 143 -4.29 10.27 -16.43
C MET A 143 -5.05 9.42 -17.48
N ALA A 144 -5.92 8.52 -17.05
CA ALA A 144 -6.72 7.69 -17.95
C ALA A 144 -7.68 8.53 -18.82
N ARG A 145 -8.09 9.69 -18.32
CA ARG A 145 -8.98 10.64 -19.02
C ARG A 145 -8.25 11.72 -19.80
N GLY A 146 -6.92 11.66 -19.87
CA GLY A 146 -6.11 12.63 -20.59
C GLY A 146 -6.01 13.99 -19.89
N ILE A 147 -6.32 14.06 -18.62
CA ILE A 147 -6.04 15.22 -17.77
C ILE A 147 -4.57 15.14 -17.39
N ALA A 148 -3.72 15.94 -18.03
CA ALA A 148 -2.27 15.97 -17.82
C ALA A 148 -1.83 17.36 -17.41
#